data_2f9a92e3ffa5b788388f969a1e0f85b4
#
_entry.id   2f9a92e3ffa5b788388f969a1e0f85b4
#
_cell.length_a   1.000
_cell.length_b   1.000
_cell.length_c   1.000
_cell.angle_alpha   90.00
_cell.angle_beta   90.00
_cell.angle_gamma   90.00
#
_symmetry.space_group_name_H-M   'P 1'
#
loop_
_entity.id
_entity.type
_entity.pdbx_description
1 polymer ?
#
loop_
_entity_poly.entity_id
_entity_poly.type
_entity_poly.pdbx_seq_one_letter_code
_entity_poly.pdbx_strand_id
1 'polypeptide(L)'
;MFFRLPVVRFFNRVINRATVTVALVLLQIGWLLWAFFSLTAGKVWVNAGLNVLSLFITLYLVRKDENSDYKIIWLVLIGMMPLLGGALYLAFGNKAPAKRMRQRMQAVERQHTADLAQQPGQTDALDPASRGLSRYISEYGPYPAWKNSTAKYYPCGEAMYPDLLADLEKAERFIFLEFFIVRTGKMWDGVEDILVRKAAQGVDVRLIYDDFGSLLGLPSDFVVKMERAHIRCIPFNPVVPLVSLVMNHRDHRKIVVVDGNTAYTGGINLADEYINEEERFGYWKDAALRTEGAAVWNFTVMFLDHWNAFRPSEKDYAPFMPQAEALSAQSDGVIQPYGDSPLDEEALAETVYLNIINQAQRYVYIYTPYFAVGETMLEALKAAAKRGVDVRLVLPGIPDKKLVFRLTRSYYVPLLRAGVRIYEFTPGFLHAKCYVSDDRAAVVGSINMDYRSLFLHFECGALLLYNSQVTALRDDVLRTLPECREVQLADCRTSLAGTLLDSVLRLLSPLM
;
A
#
# COMPACT_ATOMS: atom_id res chain seq x y z
N MET A 1 39.69 -19.36 18.99
CA MET A 1 38.77 -18.82 20.01
C MET A 1 39.08 -17.33 20.13
N PHE A 2 38.52 -16.50 19.23
CA PHE A 2 38.76 -15.07 19.22
C PHE A 2 37.60 -14.36 19.95
N PHE A 3 37.90 -13.73 21.06
CA PHE A 3 37.03 -12.85 21.82
C PHE A 3 36.46 -11.76 20.87
N ARG A 4 35.21 -11.84 20.49
CA ARG A 4 34.49 -10.71 19.86
C ARG A 4 34.17 -9.72 20.98
N LEU A 5 35.01 -8.68 21.08
CA LEU A 5 34.87 -7.58 22.03
C LEU A 5 33.46 -6.95 21.91
N PRO A 6 32.81 -6.60 23.06
CA PRO A 6 31.49 -5.95 23.07
C PRO A 6 31.45 -4.65 22.24
N VAL A 7 32.60 -3.99 22.09
CA VAL A 7 32.79 -2.79 21.27
C VAL A 7 32.49 -3.07 19.76
N VAL A 8 32.89 -4.22 19.21
CA VAL A 8 32.62 -4.56 17.80
C VAL A 8 31.12 -4.82 17.57
N ARG A 9 30.41 -5.42 18.53
CA ARG A 9 28.95 -5.58 18.48
C ARG A 9 28.21 -4.24 18.60
N PHE A 10 28.73 -3.32 19.43
CA PHE A 10 28.19 -1.96 19.55
C PHE A 10 28.38 -1.18 18.23
N PHE A 11 29.58 -1.19 17.65
CA PHE A 11 29.84 -0.54 16.36
C PHE A 11 29.01 -1.13 15.23
N ASN A 12 28.86 -2.44 15.11
CA ASN A 12 27.99 -3.07 14.11
C ASN A 12 26.50 -2.81 14.32
N ARG A 13 26.09 -2.48 15.55
CA ARG A 13 24.70 -2.10 15.88
C ARG A 13 24.43 -0.62 15.61
N VAL A 14 25.43 0.25 15.77
CA VAL A 14 25.34 1.70 15.52
C VAL A 14 25.66 2.05 14.08
N ILE A 15 26.61 1.36 13.43
CA ILE A 15 26.96 1.54 12.02
C ILE A 15 26.27 0.42 11.22
N ASN A 16 24.95 0.43 11.23
CA ASN A 16 24.18 -0.38 10.30
C ASN A 16 23.87 0.43 9.03
N ARG A 17 23.41 -0.27 7.99
CA ARG A 17 23.06 0.33 6.69
C ARG A 17 22.07 1.51 6.83
N ALA A 18 21.11 1.41 7.75
CA ALA A 18 20.12 2.44 8.01
C ALA A 18 20.72 3.70 8.65
N THR A 19 21.61 3.59 9.67
CA THR A 19 22.25 4.75 10.30
C THR A 19 23.20 5.49 9.37
N VAL A 20 23.93 4.77 8.52
CA VAL A 20 24.78 5.39 7.47
C VAL A 20 23.92 6.16 6.46
N THR A 21 22.82 5.57 6.02
CA THR A 21 21.86 6.24 5.10
C THR A 21 21.30 7.52 5.72
N VAL A 22 20.81 7.46 6.96
CA VAL A 22 20.29 8.64 7.67
C VAL A 22 21.34 9.72 7.82
N ALA A 23 22.58 9.38 8.22
CA ALA A 23 23.68 10.33 8.37
C ALA A 23 24.02 11.03 7.04
N LEU A 24 24.08 10.29 5.93
CA LEU A 24 24.34 10.86 4.59
C LEU A 24 23.22 11.78 4.12
N VAL A 25 21.96 11.42 4.39
CA VAL A 25 20.79 12.26 4.10
C VAL A 25 20.85 13.58 4.86
N LEU A 26 21.13 13.54 6.17
CA LEU A 26 21.27 14.74 7.00
C LEU A 26 22.42 15.64 6.53
N LEU A 27 23.54 15.04 6.16
CA LEU A 27 24.70 15.77 5.61
C LEU A 27 24.36 16.44 4.27
N GLN A 28 23.62 15.77 3.40
CA GLN A 28 23.14 16.31 2.12
C GLN A 28 22.18 17.49 2.33
N ILE A 29 21.23 17.39 3.27
CA ILE A 29 20.33 18.49 3.63
C ILE A 29 21.12 19.68 4.20
N GLY A 30 22.04 19.43 5.11
CA GLY A 30 22.91 20.47 5.70
C GLY A 30 23.73 21.20 4.65
N TRP A 31 24.28 20.49 3.66
CA TRP A 31 25.00 21.10 2.54
C TRP A 31 24.12 21.97 1.65
N LEU A 32 22.90 21.51 1.34
CA LEU A 32 21.93 22.29 0.56
C LEU A 32 21.51 23.59 1.29
N LEU A 33 21.27 23.53 2.59
CA LEU A 33 20.97 24.71 3.41
C LEU A 33 22.15 25.69 3.43
N TRP A 34 23.36 25.21 3.66
CA TRP A 34 24.57 26.03 3.65
C TRP A 34 24.78 26.70 2.28
N ALA A 35 24.64 25.97 1.19
CA ALA A 35 24.74 26.49 -0.17
C ALA A 35 23.71 27.60 -0.43
N PHE A 36 22.46 27.39 0.01
CA PHE A 36 21.39 28.40 -0.08
C PHE A 36 21.78 29.71 0.61
N PHE A 37 22.16 29.64 1.89
CA PHE A 37 22.52 30.84 2.66
C PHE A 37 23.77 31.53 2.09
N SER A 38 24.75 30.79 1.60
CA SER A 38 25.96 31.35 1.01
C SER A 38 25.73 32.06 -0.32
N LEU A 39 24.76 31.56 -1.14
CA LEU A 39 24.46 32.13 -2.45
C LEU A 39 23.56 33.36 -2.39
N THR A 40 22.67 33.44 -1.39
CA THR A 40 21.68 34.52 -1.28
C THR A 40 22.16 35.73 -0.48
N ALA A 41 23.22 35.58 0.31
CA ALA A 41 23.73 36.67 1.15
C ALA A 41 24.24 37.88 0.33
N GLY A 42 23.57 39.01 0.44
CA GLY A 42 24.05 40.32 -0.08
C GLY A 42 23.96 40.56 -1.59
N LYS A 43 23.34 39.67 -2.39
CA LYS A 43 23.30 39.80 -3.86
C LYS A 43 21.90 40.12 -4.39
N VAL A 44 21.53 41.38 -4.46
CA VAL A 44 20.19 41.88 -4.88
C VAL A 44 19.78 41.35 -6.27
N TRP A 45 20.66 41.41 -7.27
CA TRP A 45 20.37 40.97 -8.63
C TRP A 45 20.20 39.44 -8.74
N VAL A 46 20.95 38.66 -7.94
CA VAL A 46 20.76 37.22 -7.87
C VAL A 46 19.36 36.90 -7.30
N ASN A 47 18.99 37.55 -6.21
CA ASN A 47 17.66 37.37 -5.61
C ASN A 47 16.53 37.77 -6.55
N ALA A 48 16.66 38.90 -7.30
CA ALA A 48 15.69 39.30 -8.31
C ALA A 48 15.53 38.22 -9.41
N GLY A 49 16.63 37.72 -9.94
CA GLY A 49 16.61 36.63 -10.93
C GLY A 49 15.97 35.35 -10.41
N LEU A 50 16.25 34.97 -9.15
CA LEU A 50 15.63 33.81 -8.49
C LEU A 50 14.13 33.97 -8.28
N ASN A 51 13.65 35.18 -7.93
CA ASN A 51 12.22 35.46 -7.80
C ASN A 51 11.50 35.35 -9.15
N VAL A 52 12.11 35.83 -10.23
CA VAL A 52 11.56 35.66 -11.60
C VAL A 52 11.51 34.17 -11.98
N LEU A 53 12.60 33.41 -11.73
CA LEU A 53 12.60 31.96 -11.96
C LEU A 53 11.53 31.25 -11.15
N SER A 54 11.36 31.61 -9.89
CA SER A 54 10.32 31.03 -9.01
C SER A 54 8.92 31.31 -9.54
N LEU A 55 8.67 32.48 -10.09
CA LEU A 55 7.39 32.81 -10.74
C LEU A 55 7.12 31.86 -11.93
N PHE A 56 8.13 31.64 -12.79
CA PHE A 56 7.98 30.70 -13.92
C PHE A 56 7.75 29.25 -13.45
N ILE A 57 8.48 28.79 -12.44
CA ILE A 57 8.28 27.44 -11.86
C ILE A 57 6.87 27.34 -11.24
N THR A 58 6.41 28.37 -10.55
CA THR A 58 5.06 28.44 -9.98
C THR A 58 3.98 28.34 -11.07
N LEU A 59 4.09 29.13 -12.13
CA LEU A 59 3.16 29.08 -13.28
C LEU A 59 3.17 27.72 -13.97
N TYR A 60 4.34 27.12 -14.11
CA TYR A 60 4.49 25.76 -14.63
C TYR A 60 3.79 24.71 -13.73
N LEU A 61 3.99 24.79 -12.40
CA LEU A 61 3.37 23.88 -11.43
C LEU A 61 1.83 24.01 -11.43
N VAL A 62 1.31 25.22 -11.49
CA VAL A 62 -0.15 25.42 -11.54
C VAL A 62 -0.76 24.76 -12.77
N ARG A 63 -0.07 24.85 -13.92
CA ARG A 63 -0.53 24.25 -15.19
C ARG A 63 -0.40 22.72 -15.24
N LYS A 64 0.57 22.15 -14.51
CA LYS A 64 0.85 20.72 -14.56
C LYS A 64 -0.34 19.91 -14.06
N ASP A 65 -0.70 18.82 -14.74
CA ASP A 65 -1.72 17.89 -14.29
C ASP A 65 -1.12 16.92 -13.25
N GLU A 66 -1.24 17.32 -11.98
CA GLU A 66 -0.79 16.57 -10.80
C GLU A 66 -1.72 16.87 -9.63
N ASN A 67 -1.72 15.98 -8.62
CA ASN A 67 -2.49 16.18 -7.40
C ASN A 67 -2.18 17.55 -6.75
N SER A 68 -3.24 18.32 -6.45
CA SER A 68 -3.13 19.69 -5.95
C SER A 68 -2.39 19.79 -4.62
N ASP A 69 -2.47 18.78 -3.77
CA ASP A 69 -1.85 18.79 -2.45
C ASP A 69 -0.31 18.74 -2.56
N TYR A 70 0.23 17.98 -3.52
CA TYR A 70 1.66 18.02 -3.84
C TYR A 70 2.08 19.38 -4.40
N LYS A 71 1.25 20.01 -5.25
CA LYS A 71 1.55 21.35 -5.79
C LYS A 71 1.65 22.39 -4.69
N ILE A 72 0.72 22.37 -3.72
CA ILE A 72 0.68 23.34 -2.60
C ILE A 72 1.98 23.32 -1.81
N ILE A 73 2.52 22.14 -1.49
CA ILE A 73 3.79 22.04 -0.75
C ILE A 73 4.92 22.71 -1.52
N TRP A 74 5.05 22.38 -2.82
CA TRP A 74 6.09 22.96 -3.66
C TRP A 74 5.92 24.48 -3.80
N LEU A 75 4.69 24.97 -3.97
CA LEU A 75 4.40 26.40 -4.05
C LEU A 75 4.78 27.14 -2.78
N VAL A 76 4.45 26.58 -1.61
CA VAL A 76 4.84 27.15 -0.31
C VAL A 76 6.37 27.14 -0.16
N LEU A 77 7.04 26.04 -0.46
CA LEU A 77 8.49 25.91 -0.33
C LEU A 77 9.24 26.86 -1.27
N ILE A 78 8.79 26.98 -2.52
CA ILE A 78 9.37 27.89 -3.53
C ILE A 78 9.08 29.34 -3.15
N GLY A 79 7.87 29.67 -2.65
CA GLY A 79 7.52 31.01 -2.23
C GLY A 79 8.32 31.49 -1.01
N MET A 80 8.58 30.60 -0.04
CA MET A 80 9.37 30.93 1.16
C MET A 80 10.88 30.97 0.89
N MET A 81 11.38 30.07 0.05
CA MET A 81 12.82 29.87 -0.20
C MET A 81 13.08 29.63 -1.70
N PRO A 82 13.07 30.66 -2.54
CA PRO A 82 13.06 30.53 -4.01
C PRO A 82 14.19 29.63 -4.57
N LEU A 83 15.43 29.85 -4.13
CA LEU A 83 16.57 29.07 -4.60
C LEU A 83 16.49 27.62 -4.11
N LEU A 84 16.28 27.43 -2.81
CA LEU A 84 16.24 26.09 -2.21
C LEU A 84 15.01 25.33 -2.67
N GLY A 85 13.84 25.94 -2.64
CA GLY A 85 12.58 25.35 -3.07
C GLY A 85 12.59 24.98 -4.54
N GLY A 86 13.11 25.87 -5.41
CA GLY A 86 13.29 25.61 -6.83
C GLY A 86 14.28 24.48 -7.09
N ALA A 87 15.44 24.47 -6.42
CA ALA A 87 16.43 23.40 -6.53
C ALA A 87 15.89 22.04 -6.03
N LEU A 88 15.20 22.04 -4.90
CA LEU A 88 14.55 20.84 -4.37
C LEU A 88 13.44 20.34 -5.30
N TYR A 89 12.65 21.25 -5.89
CA TYR A 89 11.65 20.87 -6.87
C TYR A 89 12.27 20.24 -8.12
N LEU A 90 13.33 20.82 -8.66
CA LEU A 90 14.04 20.25 -9.82
C LEU A 90 14.68 18.88 -9.49
N ALA A 91 15.19 18.73 -8.27
CA ALA A 91 15.81 17.49 -7.82
C ALA A 91 14.76 16.41 -7.42
N PHE A 92 13.64 16.80 -6.81
CA PHE A 92 12.70 15.90 -6.14
C PHE A 92 11.25 16.02 -6.62
N GLY A 93 10.85 17.10 -7.25
CA GLY A 93 9.49 17.30 -7.78
C GLY A 93 9.26 16.61 -9.13
N ASN A 94 10.32 16.11 -9.77
CA ASN A 94 10.20 15.46 -11.07
C ASN A 94 10.22 13.92 -10.91
N LYS A 95 9.23 13.23 -11.47
CA LYS A 95 9.15 11.75 -11.51
C LYS A 95 10.23 11.12 -12.44
N ALA A 96 11.13 11.91 -13.03
CA ALA A 96 12.17 11.44 -13.96
C ALA A 96 13.12 10.35 -13.41
N PRO A 97 13.52 10.33 -12.11
CA PRO A 97 14.36 9.27 -11.58
C PRO A 97 13.72 7.87 -11.69
N ALA A 98 12.40 7.77 -11.66
CA ALA A 98 11.68 6.52 -11.82
C ALA A 98 11.47 6.11 -13.30
N LYS A 99 11.97 6.91 -14.27
CA LYS A 99 11.75 6.69 -15.72
C LYS A 99 12.17 5.29 -16.18
N ARG A 100 13.31 4.79 -15.71
CA ARG A 100 13.80 3.45 -16.08
C ARG A 100 12.92 2.35 -15.52
N MET A 101 12.47 2.49 -14.26
CA MET A 101 11.55 1.56 -13.61
C MET A 101 10.21 1.58 -14.35
N ARG A 102 9.64 2.76 -14.61
CA ARG A 102 8.42 2.94 -15.40
C ARG A 102 8.52 2.27 -16.77
N GLN A 103 9.58 2.51 -17.52
CA GLN A 103 9.76 1.93 -18.86
C GLN A 103 9.83 0.40 -18.83
N ARG A 104 10.48 -0.19 -17.80
CA ARG A 104 10.54 -1.65 -17.64
C ARG A 104 9.15 -2.23 -17.33
N MET A 105 8.45 -1.66 -16.34
CA MET A 105 7.11 -2.10 -15.96
C MET A 105 6.15 -2.00 -17.14
N GLN A 106 6.04 -0.83 -17.76
CA GLN A 106 5.15 -0.61 -18.91
C GLN A 106 5.50 -1.48 -20.13
N ALA A 107 6.77 -1.84 -20.32
CA ALA A 107 7.15 -2.72 -21.42
C ALA A 107 6.63 -4.15 -21.20
N VAL A 108 6.65 -4.64 -19.95
CA VAL A 108 6.11 -5.96 -19.58
C VAL A 108 4.59 -5.94 -19.62
N GLU A 109 3.95 -4.98 -18.99
CA GLU A 109 2.48 -4.82 -18.94
C GLU A 109 1.86 -4.79 -20.36
N ARG A 110 2.49 -4.05 -21.30
CA ARG A 110 2.02 -4.01 -22.70
C ARG A 110 2.11 -5.35 -23.42
N GLN A 111 3.07 -6.20 -23.07
CA GLN A 111 3.22 -7.53 -23.68
C GLN A 111 2.11 -8.46 -23.21
N HIS A 112 1.63 -8.28 -21.98
CA HIS A 112 0.67 -9.16 -21.33
C HIS A 112 -0.74 -8.57 -21.15
N THR A 113 -1.01 -7.37 -21.71
CA THR A 113 -2.35 -6.76 -21.67
C THR A 113 -3.45 -7.69 -22.20
N ALA A 114 -3.14 -8.51 -23.22
CA ALA A 114 -4.11 -9.46 -23.78
C ALA A 114 -4.45 -10.60 -22.81
N ASP A 115 -3.55 -10.96 -21.90
CA ASP A 115 -3.75 -12.01 -20.89
C ASP A 115 -4.80 -11.61 -19.86
N LEU A 116 -5.01 -10.30 -19.67
CA LEU A 116 -6.01 -9.70 -18.78
C LEU A 116 -7.25 -9.17 -19.54
N ALA A 117 -7.59 -9.74 -20.69
CA ALA A 117 -8.76 -9.31 -21.43
C ALA A 117 -10.07 -9.65 -20.68
N GLN A 118 -10.96 -8.65 -20.55
CA GLN A 118 -12.27 -8.84 -19.92
C GLN A 118 -13.11 -9.86 -20.68
N GLN A 119 -13.50 -10.94 -20.02
CA GLN A 119 -14.39 -11.94 -20.59
C GLN A 119 -15.84 -11.43 -20.66
N PRO A 120 -16.59 -11.71 -21.75
CA PRO A 120 -18.00 -11.34 -21.86
C PRO A 120 -18.87 -11.96 -20.74
N GLY A 121 -19.92 -11.28 -20.36
CA GLY A 121 -20.93 -11.81 -19.43
C GLY A 121 -20.59 -11.79 -17.94
N GLN A 122 -19.36 -11.41 -17.57
CA GLN A 122 -18.92 -11.44 -16.17
C GLN A 122 -19.65 -10.42 -15.28
N THR A 123 -20.09 -9.30 -15.84
CA THR A 123 -20.70 -8.19 -15.08
C THR A 123 -22.15 -7.90 -15.45
N ASP A 124 -22.78 -8.70 -16.34
CA ASP A 124 -24.11 -8.41 -16.89
C ASP A 124 -25.22 -8.37 -15.83
N ALA A 125 -25.10 -9.18 -14.77
CA ALA A 125 -26.06 -9.22 -13.68
C ALA A 125 -25.90 -8.09 -12.64
N LEU A 126 -24.83 -7.28 -12.74
CA LEU A 126 -24.61 -6.18 -11.82
C LEU A 126 -25.54 -4.99 -12.13
N ASP A 127 -25.88 -4.22 -11.10
CA ASP A 127 -26.55 -2.93 -11.26
C ASP A 127 -25.65 -1.95 -12.01
N PRO A 128 -26.22 -0.88 -12.61
CA PRO A 128 -25.44 0.05 -13.45
C PRO A 128 -24.25 0.70 -12.73
N ALA A 129 -24.38 1.00 -11.44
CA ALA A 129 -23.33 1.66 -10.68
C ALA A 129 -22.16 0.69 -10.39
N SER A 130 -22.45 -0.53 -9.93
CA SER A 130 -21.46 -1.59 -9.74
C SER A 130 -20.78 -2.00 -11.04
N ARG A 131 -21.54 -2.07 -12.13
CA ARG A 131 -21.00 -2.33 -13.47
C ARG A 131 -20.07 -1.21 -13.93
N GLY A 132 -20.43 0.05 -13.68
CA GLY A 132 -19.59 1.22 -13.98
C GLY A 132 -18.26 1.19 -13.24
N LEU A 133 -18.27 0.84 -11.95
CA LEU A 133 -17.05 0.69 -11.15
C LEU A 133 -16.17 -0.46 -11.67
N SER A 134 -16.76 -1.63 -11.92
CA SER A 134 -16.02 -2.78 -12.46
C SER A 134 -15.43 -2.49 -13.85
N ARG A 135 -16.20 -1.82 -14.71
CA ARG A 135 -15.75 -1.38 -16.02
C ARG A 135 -14.55 -0.42 -15.92
N TYR A 136 -14.60 0.54 -14.99
CA TYR A 136 -13.49 1.47 -14.77
C TYR A 136 -12.19 0.70 -14.42
N ILE A 137 -12.24 -0.28 -13.52
CA ILE A 137 -11.08 -1.11 -13.18
C ILE A 137 -10.57 -1.90 -14.41
N SER A 138 -11.47 -2.42 -15.25
CA SER A 138 -11.09 -3.19 -16.44
C SER A 138 -10.49 -2.33 -17.54
N GLU A 139 -10.97 -1.09 -17.74
CA GLU A 139 -10.54 -0.22 -18.83
C GLU A 139 -9.28 0.59 -18.49
N TYR A 140 -9.14 1.02 -17.21
CA TYR A 140 -8.06 1.91 -16.78
C TYR A 140 -7.00 1.19 -15.93
N GLY A 141 -7.35 0.13 -15.20
CA GLY A 141 -6.43 -0.69 -14.43
C GLY A 141 -6.02 -2.01 -15.10
N PRO A 142 -6.42 -2.30 -16.33
CA PRO A 142 -6.58 -3.53 -17.13
C PRO A 142 -6.79 -4.83 -16.32
N TYR A 143 -7.58 -4.78 -15.25
CA TYR A 143 -7.88 -5.98 -14.44
C TYR A 143 -9.32 -6.46 -14.67
N PRO A 144 -9.54 -7.63 -15.30
CA PRO A 144 -10.87 -8.15 -15.57
C PRO A 144 -11.60 -8.60 -14.31
N ALA A 145 -12.94 -8.58 -14.38
CA ALA A 145 -13.84 -9.11 -13.36
C ALA A 145 -14.15 -10.58 -13.62
N TRP A 146 -14.39 -11.36 -12.55
CA TRP A 146 -14.59 -12.80 -12.61
C TRP A 146 -15.78 -13.25 -11.76
N LYS A 147 -16.68 -14.09 -12.34
CA LYS A 147 -17.76 -14.77 -11.63
C LYS A 147 -17.35 -16.15 -11.10
N ASN A 148 -16.56 -16.89 -11.88
CA ASN A 148 -16.17 -18.26 -11.56
C ASN A 148 -15.07 -18.27 -10.50
N SER A 149 -15.39 -17.73 -9.33
CA SER A 149 -14.43 -17.59 -8.23
C SER A 149 -15.18 -17.54 -6.92
N THR A 150 -14.53 -18.03 -5.88
CA THR A 150 -14.97 -17.92 -4.49
C THR A 150 -13.97 -17.14 -3.67
N ALA A 151 -14.44 -16.58 -2.57
CA ALA A 151 -13.58 -15.88 -1.62
C ALA A 151 -13.87 -16.33 -0.19
N LYS A 152 -12.85 -16.22 0.69
CA LYS A 152 -12.95 -16.36 2.13
C LYS A 152 -12.26 -15.19 2.81
N TYR A 153 -13.01 -14.41 3.56
CA TYR A 153 -12.52 -13.31 4.37
C TYR A 153 -11.96 -13.83 5.71
N TYR A 154 -10.83 -13.29 6.14
CA TYR A 154 -10.23 -13.55 7.45
C TYR A 154 -10.16 -12.26 8.26
N PRO A 155 -10.73 -12.23 9.47
CA PRO A 155 -10.76 -11.04 10.32
C PRO A 155 -9.44 -10.81 11.09
N CYS A 156 -8.47 -11.73 11.00
CA CYS A 156 -7.17 -11.65 11.67
C CYS A 156 -6.16 -12.61 11.04
N GLY A 157 -4.87 -12.43 11.36
CA GLY A 157 -3.78 -13.26 10.83
C GLY A 157 -3.78 -14.67 11.39
N GLU A 158 -4.17 -14.84 12.65
CA GLU A 158 -4.26 -16.16 13.31
C GLU A 158 -5.27 -17.07 12.61
N ALA A 159 -6.34 -16.49 12.07
CA ALA A 159 -7.35 -17.25 11.32
C ALA A 159 -6.89 -17.58 9.89
N MET A 160 -6.05 -16.72 9.27
CA MET A 160 -5.53 -16.92 7.92
C MET A 160 -4.35 -17.90 7.88
N TYR A 161 -3.44 -17.82 8.84
CA TYR A 161 -2.14 -18.49 8.80
C TYR A 161 -2.22 -20.03 8.66
N PRO A 162 -3.09 -20.75 9.39
CA PRO A 162 -3.22 -22.20 9.19
C PRO A 162 -3.68 -22.60 7.79
N ASP A 163 -4.63 -21.86 7.21
CA ASP A 163 -5.11 -22.12 5.85
C ASP A 163 -4.02 -21.81 4.81
N LEU A 164 -3.26 -20.72 5.03
CA LEU A 164 -2.10 -20.40 4.18
C LEU A 164 -1.08 -21.55 4.14
N LEU A 165 -0.67 -22.08 5.31
CA LEU A 165 0.26 -23.19 5.39
C LEU A 165 -0.31 -24.44 4.69
N ALA A 166 -1.60 -24.74 4.91
CA ALA A 166 -2.25 -25.87 4.29
C ALA A 166 -2.32 -25.77 2.76
N ASP A 167 -2.51 -24.56 2.20
CA ASP A 167 -2.54 -24.38 0.76
C ASP A 167 -1.13 -24.40 0.15
N LEU A 168 -0.12 -23.85 0.83
CA LEU A 168 1.29 -23.96 0.42
C LEU A 168 1.74 -25.43 0.36
N GLU A 169 1.29 -26.29 1.31
CA GLU A 169 1.57 -27.73 1.30
C GLU A 169 0.94 -28.47 0.11
N LYS A 170 -0.14 -27.97 -0.47
CA LYS A 170 -0.79 -28.58 -1.64
C LYS A 170 -0.12 -28.23 -2.96
N ALA A 171 0.81 -27.28 -2.98
CA ALA A 171 1.43 -26.81 -4.21
C ALA A 171 2.15 -27.93 -4.97
N GLU A 172 1.88 -28.03 -6.26
CA GLU A 172 2.46 -29.02 -7.18
C GLU A 172 3.24 -28.40 -8.33
N ARG A 173 2.92 -27.16 -8.72
CA ARG A 173 3.48 -26.47 -9.90
C ARG A 173 4.34 -25.28 -9.52
N PHE A 174 3.74 -24.32 -8.81
CA PHE A 174 4.44 -23.09 -8.43
C PHE A 174 3.85 -22.42 -7.18
N ILE A 175 4.70 -21.69 -6.47
CA ILE A 175 4.34 -20.79 -5.36
C ILE A 175 4.97 -19.44 -5.62
N PHE A 176 4.15 -18.39 -5.69
CA PHE A 176 4.60 -17.01 -5.81
C PHE A 176 4.24 -16.24 -4.56
N LEU A 177 5.22 -15.50 -4.01
CA LEU A 177 5.05 -14.67 -2.83
C LEU A 177 5.59 -13.26 -3.10
N GLU A 178 4.82 -12.25 -2.74
CA GLU A 178 5.20 -10.84 -2.84
C GLU A 178 4.77 -10.12 -1.57
N PHE A 179 5.73 -9.56 -0.81
CA PHE A 179 5.46 -8.96 0.49
C PHE A 179 6.28 -7.69 0.73
N PHE A 180 5.68 -6.72 1.41
CA PHE A 180 6.40 -5.54 1.88
C PHE A 180 7.35 -5.87 3.04
N ILE A 181 6.88 -6.63 4.04
CA ILE A 181 7.68 -7.08 5.19
C ILE A 181 7.79 -8.59 5.19
N VAL A 182 9.03 -9.06 5.20
CA VAL A 182 9.39 -10.43 5.60
C VAL A 182 10.35 -10.31 6.77
N ARG A 183 10.05 -11.00 7.87
CA ARG A 183 10.89 -10.99 9.07
C ARG A 183 11.01 -12.41 9.62
N THR A 184 12.25 -12.79 9.99
CA THR A 184 12.51 -14.06 10.66
C THR A 184 11.73 -14.15 11.97
N GLY A 185 11.12 -15.30 12.23
CA GLY A 185 10.27 -15.59 13.36
C GLY A 185 9.32 -16.74 13.06
N LYS A 186 8.43 -17.07 13.99
CA LYS A 186 7.55 -18.24 13.91
C LYS A 186 6.71 -18.30 12.63
N MET A 187 6.14 -17.14 12.22
CA MET A 187 5.32 -17.07 11.02
C MET A 187 6.13 -17.36 9.75
N TRP A 188 7.30 -16.69 9.61
CA TRP A 188 8.17 -16.90 8.46
C TRP A 188 8.77 -18.31 8.46
N ASP A 189 9.26 -18.81 9.60
CA ASP A 189 9.90 -20.10 9.71
C ASP A 189 8.95 -21.23 9.25
N GLY A 190 7.66 -21.16 9.64
CA GLY A 190 6.65 -22.12 9.17
C GLY A 190 6.41 -22.05 7.65
N VAL A 191 6.42 -20.86 7.06
CA VAL A 191 6.32 -20.68 5.61
C VAL A 191 7.61 -21.17 4.93
N GLU A 192 8.79 -20.73 5.40
CA GLU A 192 10.09 -21.09 4.83
C GLU A 192 10.30 -22.61 4.78
N ASP A 193 9.96 -23.32 5.85
CA ASP A 193 10.08 -24.78 5.91
C ASP A 193 9.29 -25.48 4.80
N ILE A 194 8.09 -24.99 4.48
CA ILE A 194 7.29 -25.52 3.37
C ILE A 194 7.92 -25.16 2.02
N LEU A 195 8.30 -23.88 1.84
CA LEU A 195 8.90 -23.42 0.58
C LEU A 195 10.17 -24.21 0.22
N VAL A 196 11.04 -24.46 1.20
CA VAL A 196 12.28 -25.25 1.02
C VAL A 196 11.96 -26.68 0.59
N ARG A 197 10.99 -27.33 1.25
CA ARG A 197 10.57 -28.69 0.89
C ARG A 197 9.95 -28.75 -0.51
N LYS A 198 9.10 -27.79 -0.86
CA LYS A 198 8.45 -27.70 -2.17
C LYS A 198 9.45 -27.41 -3.29
N ALA A 199 10.39 -26.50 -3.08
CA ALA A 199 11.46 -26.22 -4.03
C ALA A 199 12.34 -27.46 -4.26
N ALA A 200 12.67 -28.23 -3.22
CA ALA A 200 13.40 -29.50 -3.34
C ALA A 200 12.61 -30.58 -4.11
N GLN A 201 11.28 -30.51 -4.16
CA GLN A 201 10.40 -31.36 -4.95
C GLN A 201 10.25 -30.90 -6.41
N GLY A 202 10.85 -29.76 -6.79
CA GLY A 202 10.80 -29.20 -8.14
C GLY A 202 9.67 -28.19 -8.38
N VAL A 203 8.94 -27.78 -7.34
CA VAL A 203 7.96 -26.70 -7.42
C VAL A 203 8.69 -25.38 -7.70
N ASP A 204 8.19 -24.55 -8.61
CA ASP A 204 8.74 -23.24 -8.92
C ASP A 204 8.39 -22.24 -7.83
N VAL A 205 9.32 -21.98 -6.91
CA VAL A 205 9.11 -21.05 -5.79
C VAL A 205 9.80 -19.72 -6.06
N ARG A 206 9.00 -18.63 -6.05
CA ARG A 206 9.49 -17.26 -6.28
C ARG A 206 9.05 -16.33 -5.15
N LEU A 207 9.98 -15.52 -4.66
CA LEU A 207 9.74 -14.53 -3.62
C LEU A 207 10.20 -13.14 -4.08
N ILE A 208 9.29 -12.16 -4.01
CA ILE A 208 9.60 -10.74 -4.07
C ILE A 208 9.39 -10.17 -2.67
N TYR A 209 10.33 -9.40 -2.16
CA TYR A 209 10.12 -8.63 -0.92
C TYR A 209 10.68 -7.23 -1.05
N ASP A 210 10.05 -6.25 -0.39
CA ASP A 210 10.56 -4.88 -0.39
C ASP A 210 11.78 -4.76 0.53
N ASP A 211 12.93 -4.28 -0.01
CA ASP A 211 14.19 -4.21 0.74
C ASP A 211 14.11 -3.22 1.92
N PHE A 212 13.32 -2.14 1.80
CA PHE A 212 13.13 -1.19 2.90
C PHE A 212 12.23 -1.74 4.00
N GLY A 213 11.10 -2.34 3.62
CA GLY A 213 10.17 -2.95 4.57
C GLY A 213 10.80 -4.09 5.37
N SER A 214 11.69 -4.85 4.76
CA SER A 214 12.35 -6.02 5.36
C SER A 214 13.75 -5.75 5.93
N LEU A 215 14.26 -4.49 5.83
CA LEU A 215 15.65 -4.10 6.13
C LEU A 215 16.15 -4.51 7.52
N LEU A 216 15.28 -4.44 8.53
CA LEU A 216 15.62 -4.79 9.92
C LEU A 216 15.17 -6.21 10.30
N GLY A 217 14.43 -6.88 9.42
CA GLY A 217 13.81 -8.18 9.68
C GLY A 217 14.58 -9.37 9.13
N LEU A 218 15.43 -9.14 8.12
CA LEU A 218 16.13 -10.19 7.40
C LEU A 218 17.66 -10.12 7.60
N PRO A 219 18.37 -11.27 7.63
CA PRO A 219 19.81 -11.31 7.63
C PRO A 219 20.37 -10.86 6.26
N SER A 220 21.60 -10.34 6.25
CA SER A 220 22.23 -9.79 5.04
C SER A 220 22.50 -10.81 3.93
N ASP A 221 22.53 -12.09 4.26
CA ASP A 221 22.72 -13.21 3.35
C ASP A 221 21.40 -13.91 2.95
N PHE A 222 20.25 -13.32 3.28
CA PHE A 222 18.92 -13.91 3.06
C PHE A 222 18.70 -14.36 1.61
N VAL A 223 18.98 -13.49 0.63
CA VAL A 223 18.85 -13.85 -0.80
C VAL A 223 19.71 -15.06 -1.15
N VAL A 224 20.96 -15.09 -0.65
CA VAL A 224 21.89 -16.21 -0.90
C VAL A 224 21.34 -17.51 -0.28
N LYS A 225 20.75 -17.43 0.93
CA LYS A 225 20.09 -18.55 1.61
C LYS A 225 18.93 -19.09 0.77
N MET A 226 18.04 -18.22 0.28
CA MET A 226 16.90 -18.59 -0.55
C MET A 226 17.33 -19.23 -1.87
N GLU A 227 18.24 -18.61 -2.59
CA GLU A 227 18.73 -19.14 -3.89
C GLU A 227 19.45 -20.52 -3.72
N ARG A 228 20.16 -20.74 -2.61
CA ARG A 228 20.74 -22.05 -2.28
C ARG A 228 19.69 -23.12 -2.01
N ALA A 229 18.52 -22.73 -1.51
CA ALA A 229 17.37 -23.60 -1.31
C ALA A 229 16.50 -23.72 -2.58
N HIS A 230 16.99 -23.30 -3.75
CA HIS A 230 16.26 -23.27 -5.01
C HIS A 230 15.01 -22.38 -5.01
N ILE A 231 14.90 -21.43 -4.09
CA ILE A 231 13.87 -20.42 -4.03
C ILE A 231 14.40 -19.17 -4.74
N ARG A 232 13.82 -18.83 -5.88
CA ARG A 232 14.21 -17.62 -6.63
C ARG A 232 13.75 -16.37 -5.88
N CYS A 233 14.65 -15.41 -5.63
CA CYS A 233 14.38 -14.30 -4.73
C CYS A 233 14.77 -12.95 -5.34
N ILE A 234 13.91 -11.92 -5.18
CA ILE A 234 14.16 -10.53 -5.60
C ILE A 234 13.96 -9.60 -4.41
N PRO A 235 15.00 -8.89 -3.93
CA PRO A 235 14.84 -7.71 -3.09
C PRO A 235 14.39 -6.54 -3.97
N PHE A 236 13.14 -6.10 -3.81
CA PHE A 236 12.60 -4.98 -4.60
C PHE A 236 13.18 -3.65 -4.12
N ASN A 237 13.59 -2.82 -5.08
CA ASN A 237 14.10 -1.46 -4.89
C ASN A 237 15.10 -1.33 -3.73
N PRO A 238 16.30 -1.96 -3.83
CA PRO A 238 17.28 -2.03 -2.76
C PRO A 238 17.63 -0.66 -2.20
N VAL A 239 17.73 -0.56 -0.87
CA VAL A 239 18.08 0.68 -0.17
C VAL A 239 19.54 1.01 -0.43
N VAL A 240 19.78 2.14 -1.10
CA VAL A 240 21.11 2.71 -1.31
C VAL A 240 21.29 3.94 -0.42
N PRO A 241 22.50 4.21 0.13
CA PRO A 241 22.75 5.33 1.03
C PRO A 241 22.84 6.68 0.27
N LEU A 242 21.84 6.99 -0.54
CA LEU A 242 21.69 8.25 -1.28
C LEU A 242 20.22 8.64 -1.28
N VAL A 243 19.91 9.93 -1.12
CA VAL A 243 18.53 10.43 -1.28
C VAL A 243 18.17 10.33 -2.75
N SER A 244 17.26 9.43 -3.05
CA SER A 244 16.70 9.24 -4.38
C SER A 244 15.19 9.14 -4.29
N LEU A 245 14.47 9.81 -5.17
CA LEU A 245 13.00 9.71 -5.26
C LEU A 245 12.52 8.31 -5.60
N VAL A 246 13.32 7.53 -6.33
CA VAL A 246 13.02 6.13 -6.61
C VAL A 246 12.88 5.33 -5.31
N MET A 247 13.54 5.74 -4.23
CA MET A 247 13.41 5.10 -2.91
C MET A 247 12.01 5.27 -2.28
N ASN A 248 11.19 6.21 -2.73
CA ASN A 248 9.82 6.38 -2.25
C ASN A 248 8.85 5.39 -2.87
N HIS A 249 9.15 4.85 -4.05
CA HIS A 249 8.33 3.83 -4.68
C HIS A 249 8.62 2.48 -4.03
N ARG A 250 7.69 2.00 -3.20
CA ARG A 250 7.81 0.75 -2.47
C ARG A 250 6.78 -0.26 -2.93
N ASP A 251 7.14 -1.52 -2.85
CA ASP A 251 6.20 -2.59 -3.08
C ASP A 251 5.46 -2.92 -1.77
N HIS A 252 4.24 -2.40 -1.65
CA HIS A 252 3.43 -2.60 -0.45
C HIS A 252 2.38 -3.70 -0.64
N ARG A 253 2.41 -4.43 -1.76
CA ARG A 253 1.52 -5.56 -2.03
C ARG A 253 1.79 -6.72 -1.08
N LYS A 254 0.77 -7.54 -0.84
CA LYS A 254 0.85 -8.81 -0.16
C LYS A 254 0.07 -9.78 -1.01
N ILE A 255 0.80 -10.60 -1.73
CA ILE A 255 0.24 -11.57 -2.68
C ILE A 255 0.88 -12.92 -2.42
N VAL A 256 0.06 -13.95 -2.29
CA VAL A 256 0.47 -15.34 -2.42
C VAL A 256 -0.34 -15.96 -3.53
N VAL A 257 0.31 -16.68 -4.43
CA VAL A 257 -0.37 -17.48 -5.46
C VAL A 257 0.14 -18.91 -5.36
N VAL A 258 -0.77 -19.87 -5.31
CA VAL A 258 -0.48 -21.29 -5.30
C VAL A 258 -1.11 -21.93 -6.54
N ASP A 259 -0.27 -22.46 -7.42
CA ASP A 259 -0.63 -23.18 -8.65
C ASP A 259 -1.56 -22.42 -9.61
N GLY A 260 -1.75 -21.11 -9.42
CA GLY A 260 -2.72 -20.30 -10.15
C GLY A 260 -4.18 -20.56 -9.74
N ASN A 261 -4.42 -21.44 -8.77
CA ASN A 261 -5.76 -21.86 -8.34
C ASN A 261 -6.23 -21.15 -7.08
N THR A 262 -5.29 -20.80 -6.19
CA THR A 262 -5.56 -20.11 -4.92
C THR A 262 -4.66 -18.88 -4.79
N ALA A 263 -5.21 -17.77 -4.32
CA ALA A 263 -4.44 -16.58 -3.99
C ALA A 263 -4.86 -15.98 -2.65
N TYR A 264 -3.92 -15.30 -2.00
CA TYR A 264 -4.14 -14.51 -0.79
C TYR A 264 -3.72 -13.06 -1.03
N THR A 265 -4.49 -12.13 -0.47
CA THR A 265 -4.14 -10.71 -0.36
C THR A 265 -4.71 -10.12 0.93
N GLY A 266 -4.28 -8.90 1.27
CA GLY A 266 -4.76 -8.20 2.46
C GLY A 266 -3.72 -7.26 3.07
N GLY A 267 -3.86 -6.97 4.37
CA GLY A 267 -2.92 -6.13 5.11
C GLY A 267 -1.76 -6.92 5.75
N ILE A 268 -1.87 -8.24 5.84
CA ILE A 268 -0.99 -9.13 6.61
C ILE A 268 0.35 -9.33 5.90
N ASN A 269 1.46 -9.01 6.56
CA ASN A 269 2.82 -9.35 6.13
C ASN A 269 3.30 -10.65 6.79
N LEU A 270 4.51 -11.09 6.44
CA LEU A 270 5.13 -12.29 7.01
C LEU A 270 6.03 -11.92 8.21
N ALA A 271 5.40 -11.66 9.36
CA ALA A 271 6.08 -11.37 10.63
C ALA A 271 5.15 -11.69 11.81
N ASP A 272 5.75 -11.98 12.97
CA ASP A 272 5.07 -12.56 14.13
C ASP A 272 4.01 -11.67 14.75
N GLU A 273 4.13 -10.33 14.64
CA GLU A 273 3.10 -9.41 15.09
C GLU A 273 1.77 -9.57 14.34
N TYR A 274 1.79 -10.00 13.08
CA TYR A 274 0.57 -10.18 12.27
C TYR A 274 -0.26 -11.40 12.66
N ILE A 275 0.34 -12.35 13.38
CA ILE A 275 -0.34 -13.52 13.96
C ILE A 275 -0.38 -13.46 15.51
N ASN A 276 -0.10 -12.29 16.08
CA ASN A 276 -0.09 -12.01 17.51
C ASN A 276 0.81 -12.95 18.35
N GLU A 277 1.88 -13.50 17.77
CA GLU A 277 2.93 -14.23 18.48
C GLU A 277 3.98 -13.26 19.10
N GLU A 278 4.04 -12.03 18.60
CA GLU A 278 4.81 -10.93 19.19
C GLU A 278 3.88 -9.74 19.43
N GLU A 279 3.77 -9.31 20.69
CA GLU A 279 3.03 -8.10 21.05
C GLU A 279 3.90 -6.85 20.85
N ARG A 280 3.55 -6.00 19.87
CA ARG A 280 4.28 -4.74 19.59
C ARG A 280 3.50 -3.49 20.00
N PHE A 281 2.20 -3.45 19.71
CA PHE A 281 1.31 -2.31 19.93
C PHE A 281 -0.05 -2.81 20.42
N GLY A 282 -0.07 -3.69 21.40
CA GLY A 282 -1.25 -4.43 21.82
C GLY A 282 -1.65 -5.47 20.76
N TYR A 283 -2.91 -5.88 20.77
CA TYR A 283 -3.45 -6.82 19.78
C TYR A 283 -3.38 -6.24 18.37
N TRP A 284 -2.79 -7.00 17.44
CA TRP A 284 -2.65 -6.62 16.03
C TRP A 284 -3.83 -7.16 15.22
N LYS A 285 -4.80 -6.26 14.91
CA LYS A 285 -5.95 -6.61 14.08
C LYS A 285 -5.65 -6.29 12.62
N ASP A 286 -5.61 -7.32 11.79
CA ASP A 286 -5.48 -7.16 10.35
C ASP A 286 -6.54 -8.00 9.62
N ALA A 287 -6.57 -7.95 8.29
CA ALA A 287 -7.51 -8.69 7.48
C ALA A 287 -6.83 -9.27 6.23
N ALA A 288 -7.36 -10.39 5.77
CA ALA A 288 -6.96 -11.01 4.51
C ALA A 288 -8.16 -11.56 3.75
N LEU A 289 -7.95 -11.79 2.46
CA LEU A 289 -8.86 -12.45 1.56
C LEU A 289 -8.13 -13.61 0.90
N ARG A 290 -8.69 -14.81 0.96
CA ARG A 290 -8.33 -15.97 0.15
C ARG A 290 -9.28 -16.04 -1.03
N THR A 291 -8.77 -16.20 -2.23
CA THR A 291 -9.55 -16.31 -3.47
C THR A 291 -9.21 -17.61 -4.17
N GLU A 292 -10.21 -18.31 -4.69
CA GLU A 292 -10.05 -19.50 -5.54
C GLU A 292 -10.78 -19.29 -6.86
N GLY A 293 -10.24 -19.89 -7.93
CA GLY A 293 -10.86 -19.87 -9.26
C GLY A 293 -10.26 -18.83 -10.19
N ALA A 294 -11.05 -18.39 -11.16
CA ALA A 294 -10.59 -17.56 -12.28
C ALA A 294 -9.98 -16.22 -11.86
N ALA A 295 -10.46 -15.61 -10.78
CA ALA A 295 -9.95 -14.32 -10.29
C ALA A 295 -8.50 -14.37 -9.81
N VAL A 296 -7.96 -15.57 -9.49
CA VAL A 296 -6.55 -15.76 -9.13
C VAL A 296 -5.62 -15.34 -10.25
N TRP A 297 -6.11 -15.39 -11.51
CA TRP A 297 -5.35 -14.99 -12.68
C TRP A 297 -4.85 -13.54 -12.61
N ASN A 298 -5.67 -12.61 -12.11
CA ASN A 298 -5.24 -11.21 -11.96
C ASN A 298 -4.02 -11.09 -11.02
N PHE A 299 -4.02 -11.81 -9.90
CA PHE A 299 -2.88 -11.83 -8.97
C PHE A 299 -1.65 -12.50 -9.58
N THR A 300 -1.86 -13.58 -10.36
CA THR A 300 -0.78 -14.29 -11.05
C THR A 300 -0.07 -13.39 -12.05
N VAL A 301 -0.83 -12.69 -12.92
CA VAL A 301 -0.27 -11.74 -13.90
C VAL A 301 0.40 -10.57 -13.18
N MET A 302 -0.22 -10.01 -12.14
CA MET A 302 0.33 -8.93 -11.34
C MET A 302 1.71 -9.27 -10.76
N PHE A 303 1.85 -10.47 -10.21
CA PHE A 303 3.13 -10.98 -9.72
C PHE A 303 4.14 -11.17 -10.86
N LEU A 304 3.74 -11.82 -11.96
CA LEU A 304 4.63 -12.14 -13.09
C LEU A 304 5.12 -10.88 -13.80
N ASP A 305 4.28 -9.87 -13.97
CA ASP A 305 4.67 -8.58 -14.55
C ASP A 305 5.73 -7.89 -13.67
N HIS A 306 5.52 -7.89 -12.36
CA HIS A 306 6.50 -7.34 -11.43
C HIS A 306 7.81 -8.16 -11.44
N TRP A 307 7.71 -9.48 -11.42
CA TRP A 307 8.86 -10.37 -11.54
C TRP A 307 9.67 -10.10 -12.80
N ASN A 308 9.02 -10.11 -13.97
CA ASN A 308 9.67 -9.95 -15.25
C ASN A 308 10.28 -8.54 -15.46
N ALA A 309 9.75 -7.51 -14.84
CA ALA A 309 10.33 -6.18 -14.91
C ALA A 309 11.75 -6.10 -14.27
N PHE A 310 12.05 -6.99 -13.31
CA PHE A 310 13.33 -6.99 -12.57
C PHE A 310 14.19 -8.23 -12.81
N ARG A 311 13.57 -9.38 -13.12
CA ARG A 311 14.25 -10.66 -13.42
C ARG A 311 13.52 -11.35 -14.58
N PRO A 312 13.68 -10.87 -15.82
CA PRO A 312 12.99 -11.45 -16.98
C PRO A 312 13.25 -12.95 -17.10
N SER A 313 12.21 -13.76 -17.06
CA SER A 313 12.29 -15.20 -17.17
C SER A 313 11.18 -15.79 -18.04
N GLU A 314 10.01 -15.15 -18.08
CA GLU A 314 8.84 -15.67 -18.78
C GLU A 314 8.48 -14.79 -19.98
N LYS A 315 8.15 -15.46 -21.10
CA LYS A 315 7.61 -14.80 -22.30
C LYS A 315 6.15 -15.12 -22.53
N ASP A 316 5.67 -16.17 -21.90
CA ASP A 316 4.31 -16.68 -22.00
C ASP A 316 3.80 -17.04 -20.60
N TYR A 317 2.65 -16.49 -20.23
CA TYR A 317 2.03 -16.73 -18.91
C TYR A 317 1.01 -17.88 -18.93
N ALA A 318 0.69 -18.45 -20.12
CA ALA A 318 -0.25 -19.56 -20.23
C ALA A 318 0.08 -20.76 -19.30
N PRO A 319 1.36 -21.13 -19.06
CA PRO A 319 1.69 -22.20 -18.12
C PRO A 319 1.25 -21.93 -16.67
N PHE A 320 0.97 -20.68 -16.30
CA PHE A 320 0.58 -20.27 -14.95
C PHE A 320 -0.93 -20.05 -14.79
N MET A 321 -1.72 -20.27 -15.83
CA MET A 321 -3.18 -20.15 -15.78
C MET A 321 -3.80 -21.12 -14.75
N PRO A 322 -4.96 -20.71 -14.16
CA PRO A 322 -5.75 -21.58 -13.30
C PRO A 322 -6.09 -22.90 -14.01
N GLN A 323 -6.09 -24.00 -13.25
CA GLN A 323 -6.45 -25.31 -13.77
C GLN A 323 -7.97 -25.42 -14.00
N ALA A 324 -8.39 -26.38 -14.84
CA ALA A 324 -9.79 -26.53 -15.23
C ALA A 324 -10.74 -26.75 -14.04
N GLU A 325 -10.28 -27.48 -13.01
CA GLU A 325 -11.04 -27.70 -11.78
C GLU A 325 -11.31 -26.39 -11.03
N ALA A 326 -10.31 -25.51 -10.94
CA ALA A 326 -10.46 -24.21 -10.30
C ALA A 326 -11.42 -23.28 -11.09
N LEU A 327 -11.45 -23.39 -12.41
CA LEU A 327 -12.36 -22.64 -13.27
C LEU A 327 -13.83 -23.08 -13.15
N SER A 328 -14.08 -24.27 -12.58
CA SER A 328 -15.42 -24.80 -12.32
C SER A 328 -16.05 -24.32 -11.01
N ALA A 329 -15.36 -23.44 -10.25
CA ALA A 329 -15.84 -22.89 -8.98
C ALA A 329 -17.23 -22.26 -9.13
N GLN A 330 -18.10 -22.48 -8.12
CA GLN A 330 -19.42 -21.85 -8.09
C GLN A 330 -19.26 -20.33 -8.01
N SER A 331 -20.12 -19.63 -8.75
CA SER A 331 -20.16 -18.18 -8.69
C SER A 331 -20.73 -17.71 -7.35
N ASP A 332 -19.96 -16.89 -6.63
CA ASP A 332 -20.39 -16.15 -5.44
C ASP A 332 -20.19 -14.66 -5.70
N GLY A 333 -21.08 -14.07 -6.48
CA GLY A 333 -20.97 -12.68 -6.94
C GLY A 333 -19.84 -12.48 -7.96
N VAL A 334 -19.20 -11.32 -7.92
CA VAL A 334 -18.07 -10.93 -8.77
C VAL A 334 -16.87 -10.59 -7.93
N ILE A 335 -15.71 -11.13 -8.29
CA ILE A 335 -14.42 -10.82 -7.67
C ILE A 335 -13.52 -10.17 -8.73
N GLN A 336 -12.94 -9.03 -8.41
CA GLN A 336 -12.07 -8.28 -9.31
C GLN A 336 -10.81 -7.81 -8.57
N PRO A 337 -9.77 -8.66 -8.51
CA PRO A 337 -8.47 -8.21 -8.01
C PRO A 337 -7.87 -7.16 -8.94
N TYR A 338 -7.28 -6.12 -8.36
CA TYR A 338 -6.62 -5.03 -9.10
C TYR A 338 -5.34 -4.59 -8.39
N GLY A 339 -4.39 -4.11 -9.18
CA GLY A 339 -3.18 -3.45 -8.71
C GLY A 339 -3.26 -1.95 -8.92
N ASP A 340 -2.55 -1.20 -8.11
CA ASP A 340 -2.31 0.23 -8.28
C ASP A 340 -0.82 0.50 -8.39
N SER A 341 -0.42 1.42 -9.25
CA SER A 341 0.98 1.67 -9.59
C SER A 341 1.32 3.16 -9.44
N PRO A 342 2.40 3.52 -8.74
CA PRO A 342 2.84 4.91 -8.65
C PRO A 342 3.50 5.39 -9.95
N LEU A 343 3.63 4.53 -10.96
CA LEU A 343 4.39 4.79 -12.19
C LEU A 343 3.52 5.12 -13.40
N ASP A 344 2.21 4.95 -13.31
CA ASP A 344 1.24 5.42 -14.29
C ASP A 344 0.66 6.79 -13.90
N GLU A 345 -0.37 7.24 -14.60
CA GLU A 345 -1.03 8.53 -14.38
C GLU A 345 -2.44 8.36 -13.78
N GLU A 346 -2.86 7.10 -13.55
CA GLU A 346 -4.19 6.77 -13.04
C GLU A 346 -4.13 6.51 -11.53
N ALA A 347 -4.96 7.19 -10.75
CA ALA A 347 -5.12 6.94 -9.32
C ALA A 347 -6.24 5.91 -9.11
N LEU A 348 -5.98 4.67 -9.53
CA LEU A 348 -6.98 3.61 -9.60
C LEU A 348 -7.62 3.34 -8.23
N ALA A 349 -6.79 3.16 -7.20
CA ALA A 349 -7.27 2.86 -5.85
C ALA A 349 -8.10 4.01 -5.25
N GLU A 350 -7.65 5.26 -5.40
CA GLU A 350 -8.41 6.42 -4.92
C GLU A 350 -9.78 6.50 -5.60
N THR A 351 -9.82 6.30 -6.92
CA THR A 351 -11.06 6.33 -7.70
C THR A 351 -12.00 5.19 -7.30
N VAL A 352 -11.50 3.98 -7.07
CA VAL A 352 -12.31 2.86 -6.55
C VAL A 352 -12.94 3.22 -5.20
N TYR A 353 -12.16 3.76 -4.28
CA TYR A 353 -12.64 4.15 -2.96
C TYR A 353 -13.66 5.29 -3.02
N LEU A 354 -13.40 6.31 -3.84
CA LEU A 354 -14.35 7.40 -4.07
C LEU A 354 -15.67 6.90 -4.66
N ASN A 355 -15.63 5.95 -5.59
CA ASN A 355 -16.84 5.35 -6.14
C ASN A 355 -17.66 4.62 -5.09
N ILE A 356 -17.04 3.80 -4.23
CA ILE A 356 -17.73 3.09 -3.14
C ILE A 356 -18.40 4.09 -2.18
N ILE A 357 -17.68 5.15 -1.76
CA ILE A 357 -18.20 6.17 -0.83
C ILE A 357 -19.34 6.97 -1.48
N ASN A 358 -19.20 7.37 -2.74
CA ASN A 358 -20.18 8.19 -3.44
C ASN A 358 -21.46 7.41 -3.79
N GLN A 359 -21.35 6.12 -4.05
CA GLN A 359 -22.48 5.23 -4.34
C GLN A 359 -23.19 4.70 -3.11
N ALA A 360 -22.60 4.87 -1.90
CA ALA A 360 -23.20 4.42 -0.65
C ALA A 360 -24.55 5.12 -0.39
N GLN A 361 -25.56 4.31 -0.03
CA GLN A 361 -26.94 4.76 0.27
C GLN A 361 -27.33 4.53 1.72
N ARG A 362 -26.90 3.43 2.34
CA ARG A 362 -27.24 3.07 3.73
C ARG A 362 -26.05 3.25 4.65
N TYR A 363 -24.91 2.66 4.29
CA TYR A 363 -23.69 2.70 5.10
C TYR A 363 -22.43 2.52 4.27
N VAL A 364 -21.33 3.05 4.78
CA VAL A 364 -19.95 2.70 4.38
C VAL A 364 -19.08 2.62 5.63
N TYR A 365 -18.46 1.44 5.85
CA TYR A 365 -17.57 1.19 6.97
C TYR A 365 -16.15 0.97 6.44
N ILE A 366 -15.17 1.57 7.09
CA ILE A 366 -13.79 1.62 6.63
C ILE A 366 -12.84 1.26 7.76
N TYR A 367 -11.97 0.28 7.51
CA TYR A 367 -10.78 0.01 8.30
C TYR A 367 -9.56 0.62 7.63
N THR A 368 -8.75 1.38 8.34
CA THR A 368 -7.45 1.86 7.86
C THR A 368 -6.51 2.17 9.03
N PRO A 369 -5.22 1.79 8.96
CA PRO A 369 -4.25 2.13 10.02
C PRO A 369 -3.86 3.60 10.01
N TYR A 370 -3.91 4.23 8.85
CA TYR A 370 -3.51 5.63 8.64
C TYR A 370 -4.59 6.37 7.87
N PHE A 371 -4.82 7.61 8.27
CA PHE A 371 -5.76 8.49 7.58
C PHE A 371 -5.10 9.85 7.32
N ALA A 372 -4.62 10.03 6.10
CA ALA A 372 -4.03 11.26 5.62
C ALA A 372 -4.39 11.40 4.13
N VAL A 373 -5.52 12.03 3.84
CA VAL A 373 -6.15 12.05 2.52
C VAL A 373 -6.25 13.46 1.96
N GLY A 374 -6.37 13.55 0.64
CA GLY A 374 -6.67 14.78 -0.06
C GLY A 374 -8.09 15.29 0.18
N GLU A 375 -8.33 16.54 -0.20
CA GLU A 375 -9.62 17.19 0.00
C GLU A 375 -10.76 16.47 -0.71
N THR A 376 -10.51 15.85 -1.88
CA THR A 376 -11.51 15.10 -2.64
C THR A 376 -12.09 13.93 -1.82
N MET A 377 -11.23 13.15 -1.19
CA MET A 377 -11.64 12.02 -0.34
C MET A 377 -12.33 12.51 0.94
N LEU A 378 -11.80 13.55 1.55
CA LEU A 378 -12.37 14.17 2.74
C LEU A 378 -13.79 14.68 2.48
N GLU A 379 -14.00 15.40 1.38
CA GLU A 379 -15.33 15.90 0.99
C GLU A 379 -16.29 14.77 0.60
N ALA A 380 -15.83 13.70 -0.04
CA ALA A 380 -16.67 12.54 -0.36
C ALA A 380 -17.24 11.90 0.93
N LEU A 381 -16.41 11.67 1.96
CA LEU A 381 -16.84 11.14 3.26
C LEU A 381 -17.84 12.07 3.96
N LYS A 382 -17.54 13.38 3.98
CA LYS A 382 -18.43 14.41 4.56
C LYS A 382 -19.77 14.47 3.83
N ALA A 383 -19.75 14.43 2.49
CA ALA A 383 -20.95 14.46 1.67
C ALA A 383 -21.80 13.20 1.87
N ALA A 384 -21.18 12.02 1.97
CA ALA A 384 -21.89 10.77 2.25
C ALA A 384 -22.62 10.86 3.61
N ALA A 385 -21.94 11.26 4.69
CA ALA A 385 -22.55 11.42 6.01
C ALA A 385 -23.70 12.45 6.00
N LYS A 386 -23.50 13.60 5.33
CA LYS A 386 -24.56 14.63 5.20
C LYS A 386 -25.76 14.18 4.37
N ARG A 387 -25.60 13.21 3.46
CA ARG A 387 -26.73 12.57 2.75
C ARG A 387 -27.49 11.56 3.63
N GLY A 388 -27.05 11.31 4.87
CA GLY A 388 -27.67 10.35 5.78
C GLY A 388 -27.07 8.94 5.73
N VAL A 389 -25.96 8.74 5.04
CA VAL A 389 -25.21 7.48 5.03
C VAL A 389 -24.53 7.29 6.39
N ASP A 390 -24.64 6.10 7.00
CA ASP A 390 -23.88 5.73 8.21
C ASP A 390 -22.40 5.50 7.83
N VAL A 391 -21.58 6.56 7.94
CA VAL A 391 -20.16 6.51 7.63
C VAL A 391 -19.37 6.24 8.90
N ARG A 392 -18.67 5.10 8.96
CA ARG A 392 -17.84 4.71 10.10
C ARG A 392 -16.40 4.50 9.68
N LEU A 393 -15.49 5.18 10.37
CA LEU A 393 -14.05 5.05 10.19
C LEU A 393 -13.46 4.42 11.46
N VAL A 394 -12.80 3.28 11.32
CA VAL A 394 -12.15 2.57 12.43
C VAL A 394 -10.65 2.61 12.25
N LEU A 395 -9.96 3.10 13.26
CA LEU A 395 -8.54 3.44 13.29
C LEU A 395 -7.84 2.76 14.49
N PRO A 396 -6.51 2.68 14.53
CA PRO A 396 -5.81 2.16 15.70
C PRO A 396 -6.06 3.00 16.96
N GLY A 397 -6.21 2.33 18.11
CA GLY A 397 -6.20 2.99 19.43
C GLY A 397 -4.78 3.15 19.98
N ILE A 398 -3.89 2.19 19.69
CA ILE A 398 -2.46 2.25 20.04
C ILE A 398 -1.66 2.40 18.74
N PRO A 399 -1.09 3.59 18.46
CA PRO A 399 -0.40 3.84 17.19
C PRO A 399 1.04 3.31 17.17
N ASP A 400 1.48 2.84 16.00
CA ASP A 400 2.88 2.49 15.73
C ASP A 400 3.77 3.74 15.55
N LYS A 401 3.21 4.84 15.00
CA LYS A 401 3.89 6.12 14.69
C LYS A 401 3.10 7.29 15.26
N LYS A 402 3.53 7.81 16.41
CA LYS A 402 2.82 8.90 17.12
C LYS A 402 2.59 10.15 16.27
N LEU A 403 3.54 10.51 15.40
CA LEU A 403 3.43 11.71 14.55
C LEU A 403 2.38 11.52 13.46
N VAL A 404 2.34 10.35 12.81
CA VAL A 404 1.34 9.99 11.79
C VAL A 404 -0.05 9.90 12.43
N PHE A 405 -0.15 9.34 13.62
CA PHE A 405 -1.41 9.29 14.35
C PHE A 405 -1.92 10.70 14.74
N ARG A 406 -1.02 11.61 15.12
CA ARG A 406 -1.38 13.00 15.34
C ARG A 406 -1.91 13.66 14.06
N LEU A 407 -1.27 13.42 12.92
CA LEU A 407 -1.75 13.87 11.61
C LEU A 407 -3.15 13.30 11.34
N THR A 408 -3.36 11.98 11.51
CA THR A 408 -4.68 11.34 11.36
C THR A 408 -5.73 12.05 12.23
N ARG A 409 -5.46 12.29 13.51
CA ARG A 409 -6.41 12.96 14.42
C ARG A 409 -6.71 14.41 14.02
N SER A 410 -5.82 15.08 13.30
CA SER A 410 -6.08 16.44 12.79
C SER A 410 -7.27 16.50 11.82
N TYR A 411 -7.61 15.38 11.16
CA TYR A 411 -8.76 15.26 10.25
C TYR A 411 -10.09 14.97 10.95
N TYR A 412 -10.10 14.65 12.24
CA TYR A 412 -11.30 14.20 12.95
C TYR A 412 -12.38 15.29 13.05
N VAL A 413 -11.99 16.51 13.39
CA VAL A 413 -12.94 17.61 13.62
C VAL A 413 -13.86 17.88 12.43
N PRO A 414 -13.36 18.08 11.18
CA PRO A 414 -14.24 18.29 10.03
C PRO A 414 -15.13 17.06 9.72
N LEU A 415 -14.64 15.84 9.91
CA LEU A 415 -15.41 14.62 9.70
C LEU A 415 -16.52 14.45 10.73
N LEU A 416 -16.22 14.59 12.02
CA LEU A 416 -17.19 14.52 13.11
C LEU A 416 -18.30 15.57 12.97
N ARG A 417 -17.95 16.81 12.58
CA ARG A 417 -18.94 17.88 12.32
C ARG A 417 -19.86 17.56 11.14
N ALA A 418 -19.41 16.77 10.20
CA ALA A 418 -20.22 16.33 9.07
C ALA A 418 -21.11 15.12 9.39
N GLY A 419 -20.93 14.48 10.54
CA GLY A 419 -21.69 13.30 10.96
C GLY A 419 -20.97 11.97 10.72
N VAL A 420 -19.72 11.97 10.29
CA VAL A 420 -18.89 10.75 10.22
C VAL A 420 -18.59 10.28 11.64
N ARG A 421 -18.78 8.99 11.90
CA ARG A 421 -18.46 8.37 13.19
C ARG A 421 -17.05 7.77 13.14
N ILE A 422 -16.24 8.12 14.14
CA ILE A 422 -14.84 7.71 14.21
C ILE A 422 -14.63 6.84 15.44
N TYR A 423 -13.96 5.72 15.25
CA TYR A 423 -13.70 4.71 16.29
C TYR A 423 -12.21 4.43 16.37
N GLU A 424 -11.64 4.44 17.59
CA GLU A 424 -10.27 4.03 17.87
C GLU A 424 -10.29 2.64 18.53
N PHE A 425 -9.70 1.63 17.88
CA PHE A 425 -9.63 0.24 18.35
C PHE A 425 -8.74 0.14 19.59
N THR A 426 -9.36 0.02 20.77
CA THR A 426 -8.66 0.12 22.06
C THR A 426 -7.74 -1.05 22.41
N PRO A 427 -7.98 -2.31 21.96
CA PRO A 427 -7.10 -3.42 22.28
C PRO A 427 -5.69 -3.29 21.66
N GLY A 428 -5.53 -2.47 20.61
CA GLY A 428 -4.22 -2.38 19.98
C GLY A 428 -4.14 -1.63 18.67
N PHE A 429 -3.36 -2.18 17.73
CA PHE A 429 -3.12 -1.61 16.42
C PHE A 429 -3.99 -2.27 15.36
N LEU A 430 -4.96 -1.53 14.83
CA LEU A 430 -5.76 -1.94 13.70
C LEU A 430 -4.99 -1.65 12.40
N HIS A 431 -4.58 -2.69 11.69
CA HIS A 431 -3.81 -2.58 10.46
C HIS A 431 -4.57 -3.02 9.20
N ALA A 432 -5.81 -3.49 9.33
CA ALA A 432 -6.66 -3.85 8.19
C ALA A 432 -6.94 -2.66 7.26
N LYS A 433 -7.04 -2.91 5.97
CA LYS A 433 -7.40 -1.95 4.93
C LYS A 433 -8.59 -2.53 4.16
N CYS A 434 -9.77 -2.16 4.63
CA CYS A 434 -11.01 -2.72 4.11
C CYS A 434 -12.09 -1.65 3.98
N TYR A 435 -12.91 -1.78 2.97
CA TYR A 435 -14.10 -0.97 2.74
C TYR A 435 -15.29 -1.90 2.54
N VAL A 436 -16.41 -1.58 3.15
CA VAL A 436 -17.67 -2.30 2.91
C VAL A 436 -18.83 -1.33 2.86
N SER A 437 -19.73 -1.51 1.86
CA SER A 437 -20.87 -0.64 1.64
C SER A 437 -22.09 -1.43 1.22
N ASP A 438 -23.23 -1.13 1.88
CA ASP A 438 -24.60 -1.47 1.50
C ASP A 438 -24.89 -2.97 1.28
N ASP A 439 -24.09 -3.89 1.84
CA ASP A 439 -24.11 -5.34 1.55
C ASP A 439 -23.86 -5.67 0.07
N ARG A 440 -23.35 -4.70 -0.70
CA ARG A 440 -23.18 -4.77 -2.14
C ARG A 440 -21.73 -4.83 -2.58
N ALA A 441 -20.89 -4.01 -1.99
CA ALA A 441 -19.50 -3.85 -2.40
C ALA A 441 -18.56 -3.92 -1.21
N ALA A 442 -17.41 -4.58 -1.37
CA ALA A 442 -16.31 -4.53 -0.43
C ALA A 442 -14.97 -4.51 -1.17
N VAL A 443 -13.95 -3.93 -0.52
CA VAL A 443 -12.55 -4.06 -0.92
C VAL A 443 -11.75 -4.57 0.27
N VAL A 444 -10.90 -5.55 0.02
CA VAL A 444 -9.87 -6.04 0.95
C VAL A 444 -8.53 -5.99 0.23
N GLY A 445 -7.51 -5.39 0.83
CA GLY A 445 -6.21 -5.26 0.17
C GLY A 445 -5.13 -4.66 1.04
N SER A 446 -4.10 -4.15 0.37
CA SER A 446 -2.94 -3.55 1.02
C SER A 446 -3.02 -2.02 1.16
N ILE A 447 -4.00 -1.37 0.52
CA ILE A 447 -4.07 0.07 0.24
C ILE A 447 -4.59 0.85 1.45
N ASN A 448 -3.74 1.62 2.13
CA ASN A 448 -4.16 2.52 3.21
C ASN A 448 -4.87 3.78 2.68
N MET A 449 -5.60 4.48 3.56
CA MET A 449 -6.10 5.84 3.29
C MET A 449 -5.04 6.89 3.58
N ASP A 450 -3.90 6.81 2.89
CA ASP A 450 -2.83 7.81 2.99
C ASP A 450 -2.16 8.07 1.63
N TYR A 451 -1.46 9.21 1.53
CA TYR A 451 -0.81 9.62 0.27
C TYR A 451 0.24 8.64 -0.23
N ARG A 452 0.93 7.91 0.66
CA ARG A 452 1.93 6.93 0.23
C ARG A 452 1.29 5.77 -0.50
N SER A 453 0.24 5.20 0.09
CA SER A 453 -0.49 4.09 -0.53
C SER A 453 -1.19 4.52 -1.81
N LEU A 454 -1.84 5.68 -1.81
CA LEU A 454 -2.63 6.13 -2.96
C LEU A 454 -1.80 6.65 -4.15
N PHE A 455 -0.51 7.06 -3.94
CA PHE A 455 0.24 7.74 -5.00
C PHE A 455 1.72 7.34 -5.14
N LEU A 456 2.30 6.63 -4.17
CA LEU A 456 3.75 6.36 -4.15
C LEU A 456 4.13 4.89 -4.09
N HIS A 457 3.21 4.00 -3.67
CA HIS A 457 3.48 2.58 -3.53
C HIS A 457 2.83 1.76 -4.63
N PHE A 458 3.43 0.61 -4.94
CA PHE A 458 2.70 -0.45 -5.61
C PHE A 458 1.80 -1.11 -4.58
N GLU A 459 0.52 -1.17 -4.89
CA GLU A 459 -0.52 -1.69 -4.02
C GLU A 459 -1.41 -2.69 -4.76
N CYS A 460 -2.22 -3.45 -4.02
CA CYS A 460 -3.25 -4.29 -4.60
C CYS A 460 -4.48 -4.38 -3.70
N GLY A 461 -5.60 -4.68 -4.31
CA GLY A 461 -6.85 -4.95 -3.62
C GLY A 461 -7.72 -5.90 -4.42
N ALA A 462 -8.74 -6.45 -3.80
CA ALA A 462 -9.79 -7.22 -4.44
C ALA A 462 -11.14 -6.54 -4.18
N LEU A 463 -11.80 -6.09 -5.26
CA LEU A 463 -13.17 -5.63 -5.23
C LEU A 463 -14.10 -6.85 -5.25
N LEU A 464 -15.00 -6.92 -4.29
CA LEU A 464 -16.07 -7.90 -4.18
C LEU A 464 -17.41 -7.20 -4.46
N LEU A 465 -18.19 -7.72 -5.40
CA LEU A 465 -19.51 -7.19 -5.72
C LEU A 465 -20.56 -8.30 -5.58
N TYR A 466 -21.56 -8.07 -4.74
CA TYR A 466 -22.64 -9.03 -4.43
C TYR A 466 -22.12 -10.41 -4.00
N ASN A 467 -20.95 -10.44 -3.36
CA ASN A 467 -20.30 -11.63 -2.84
C ASN A 467 -20.68 -11.85 -1.37
N SER A 468 -20.79 -13.09 -0.93
CA SER A 468 -21.13 -13.43 0.47
C SER A 468 -20.14 -12.85 1.49
N GLN A 469 -18.87 -12.65 1.10
CA GLN A 469 -17.85 -12.11 1.98
C GLN A 469 -18.00 -10.60 2.23
N VAL A 470 -18.81 -9.89 1.45
CA VAL A 470 -19.19 -8.49 1.73
C VAL A 470 -19.89 -8.41 3.08
N THR A 471 -20.86 -9.30 3.33
CA THR A 471 -21.56 -9.34 4.62
C THR A 471 -20.69 -9.86 5.76
N ALA A 472 -19.77 -10.80 5.48
CA ALA A 472 -18.81 -11.28 6.47
C ALA A 472 -17.88 -10.15 6.97
N LEU A 473 -17.38 -9.30 6.07
CA LEU A 473 -16.60 -8.12 6.43
C LEU A 473 -17.44 -7.08 7.19
N ARG A 474 -18.67 -6.78 6.75
CA ARG A 474 -19.58 -5.91 7.51
C ARG A 474 -19.75 -6.40 8.95
N ASP A 475 -20.03 -7.68 9.13
CA ASP A 475 -20.27 -8.29 10.43
C ASP A 475 -19.00 -8.28 11.30
N ASP A 476 -17.82 -8.42 10.70
CA ASP A 476 -16.55 -8.23 11.42
C ASP A 476 -16.40 -6.79 11.92
N VAL A 477 -16.69 -5.79 11.08
CA VAL A 477 -16.66 -4.38 11.53
C VAL A 477 -17.63 -4.19 12.71
N LEU A 478 -18.87 -4.66 12.58
CA LEU A 478 -19.87 -4.49 13.64
C LEU A 478 -19.49 -5.20 14.94
N ARG A 479 -18.82 -6.37 14.87
CA ARG A 479 -18.29 -7.07 16.05
C ARG A 479 -17.11 -6.36 16.69
N THR A 480 -16.33 -5.63 15.91
CA THR A 480 -15.15 -4.88 16.40
C THR A 480 -15.53 -3.56 17.09
N LEU A 481 -16.65 -2.92 16.69
CA LEU A 481 -17.03 -1.62 17.25
C LEU A 481 -17.20 -1.60 18.78
N PRO A 482 -17.76 -2.63 19.46
CA PRO A 482 -17.81 -2.66 20.93
C PRO A 482 -16.43 -2.62 21.60
N GLU A 483 -15.38 -3.03 20.93
CA GLU A 483 -13.99 -2.99 21.41
C GLU A 483 -13.32 -1.64 21.15
N CYS A 484 -14.02 -0.71 20.49
CA CYS A 484 -13.50 0.59 20.11
C CYS A 484 -14.02 1.70 21.01
N ARG A 485 -13.22 2.74 21.18
CA ARG A 485 -13.67 4.00 21.72
C ARG A 485 -14.23 4.87 20.60
N GLU A 486 -15.51 5.25 20.68
CA GLU A 486 -16.08 6.24 19.76
C GLU A 486 -15.57 7.64 20.12
N VAL A 487 -14.95 8.31 19.15
CA VAL A 487 -14.33 9.62 19.32
C VAL A 487 -15.39 10.71 19.27
N GLN A 488 -15.37 11.63 20.25
CA GLN A 488 -16.28 12.76 20.31
C GLN A 488 -15.55 14.08 19.98
N LEU A 489 -16.28 15.11 19.56
CA LEU A 489 -15.69 16.45 19.30
C LEU A 489 -14.92 17.01 20.51
N ALA A 490 -15.34 16.67 21.73
CA ALA A 490 -14.67 17.08 22.96
C ALA A 490 -13.26 16.51 23.07
N ASP A 491 -13.01 15.30 22.53
CA ASP A 491 -11.71 14.60 22.54
C ASP A 491 -10.70 15.24 21.58
N CYS A 492 -11.17 16.10 20.66
CA CYS A 492 -10.36 16.71 19.61
C CYS A 492 -9.85 18.11 19.98
N ARG A 493 -10.00 18.53 21.25
CA ARG A 493 -9.53 19.87 21.71
C ARG A 493 -8.01 19.88 21.72
N THR A 494 -7.42 20.90 21.07
CA THR A 494 -5.98 21.14 21.06
C THR A 494 -5.67 22.59 21.48
N SER A 495 -4.43 22.84 21.95
CA SER A 495 -3.94 24.20 22.20
C SER A 495 -3.67 24.93 20.87
N LEU A 496 -3.50 26.27 20.92
CA LEU A 496 -3.11 27.06 19.74
C LEU A 496 -1.81 26.54 19.10
N ALA A 497 -0.80 26.21 19.92
CA ALA A 497 0.45 25.61 19.44
C ALA A 497 0.20 24.22 18.81
N GLY A 498 -0.71 23.44 19.39
CA GLY A 498 -1.16 22.17 18.83
C GLY A 498 -1.81 22.33 17.46
N THR A 499 -2.73 23.29 17.32
CA THR A 499 -3.40 23.59 16.04
C THR A 499 -2.40 24.02 14.96
N LEU A 500 -1.40 24.84 15.33
CA LEU A 500 -0.35 25.24 14.39
C LEU A 500 0.48 24.04 13.93
N LEU A 501 0.88 23.17 14.86
CA LEU A 501 1.61 21.94 14.51
C LEU A 501 0.77 21.03 13.61
N ASP A 502 -0.52 20.85 13.91
CA ASP A 502 -1.44 20.06 13.09
C ASP A 502 -1.58 20.63 11.66
N SER A 503 -1.60 21.97 11.52
CA SER A 503 -1.60 22.63 10.22
C SER A 503 -0.31 22.38 9.43
N VAL A 504 0.85 22.42 10.08
CA VAL A 504 2.13 22.09 9.45
C VAL A 504 2.18 20.61 9.04
N LEU A 505 1.70 19.70 9.89
CA LEU A 505 1.64 18.28 9.57
C LEU A 505 0.71 18.01 8.36
N ARG A 506 -0.45 18.67 8.29
CA ARG A 506 -1.36 18.57 7.15
C ARG A 506 -0.73 19.11 5.87
N LEU A 507 0.00 20.22 5.93
CA LEU A 507 0.74 20.75 4.79
C LEU A 507 1.78 19.75 4.28
N LEU A 508 2.46 19.03 5.20
CA LEU A 508 3.50 18.06 4.86
C LEU A 508 2.96 16.66 4.58
N SER A 509 1.66 16.40 4.78
CA SER A 509 1.06 15.07 4.67
C SER A 509 1.33 14.35 3.33
N PRO A 510 1.37 15.02 2.15
CA PRO A 510 1.71 14.35 0.91
C PRO A 510 3.17 13.85 0.83
N LEU A 511 4.04 14.28 1.75
CA LEU A 511 5.45 13.84 1.82
C LEU A 511 5.68 12.76 2.91
N MET A 512 4.67 12.47 3.75
CA MET A 512 4.79 11.58 4.92
C MET A 512 4.48 10.12 4.61
#